data_a9b789f27abcd89e8cbae1bf52a54433
#
_entry.id   a9b789f27abcd89e8cbae1bf52a54433
#
_cell.length_a   1.000
_cell.length_b   1.000
_cell.length_c   1.000
_cell.angle_alpha   90.00
_cell.angle_beta   90.00
_cell.angle_gamma   90.00
#
_symmetry.space_group_name_H-M   'P 1'
#
loop_
_entity.id
_entity.type
_entity.pdbx_description
1 polymer ?
#
loop_
_entity_poly.entity_id
_entity_poly.type
_entity_poly.pdbx_seq_one_letter_code
_entity_poly.pdbx_strand_id
1 'polypeptide(L)'
;MSEFINAVRSAWDGGLDGVSDAVILAMGVVCGLLIIVSIFALGVSIFLAISYVRYNKKQNSCGRTGEEIARTILDRNGLGKIKVSKTGSILFGNSYSHYFKKVRLRRLTWKKQSVTSLAMAAQKSVLAILDKENDADMKTRVCLTPLIYFGPIAFVPMMIIGALLDLFVFKS
;
A
#
# COMPACT_ATOMS: atom_id res chain seq x y z
N MET A 1 -15.22 -6.28 37.01
CA MET A 1 -14.14 -5.42 36.46
C MET A 1 -12.82 -5.62 37.19
N SER A 2 -12.81 -5.69 38.52
CA SER A 2 -11.60 -5.96 39.32
C SER A 2 -10.97 -7.33 39.03
N GLU A 3 -11.75 -8.38 38.90
CA GLU A 3 -11.24 -9.73 38.58
C GLU A 3 -10.58 -9.82 37.20
N PHE A 4 -11.12 -9.13 36.19
CA PHE A 4 -10.50 -9.07 34.86
C PHE A 4 -9.12 -8.35 34.92
N ILE A 5 -9.06 -7.23 35.64
CA ILE A 5 -7.79 -6.49 35.83
C ILE A 5 -6.75 -7.33 36.57
N ASN A 6 -7.17 -8.08 37.59
CA ASN A 6 -6.28 -8.97 38.32
C ASN A 6 -5.82 -10.16 37.48
N ALA A 7 -6.71 -10.74 36.65
CA ALA A 7 -6.35 -11.80 35.72
C ALA A 7 -5.36 -11.33 34.64
N VAL A 8 -5.56 -10.13 34.10
CA VAL A 8 -4.61 -9.52 33.15
C VAL A 8 -3.27 -9.24 33.81
N ARG A 9 -3.29 -8.72 35.07
CA ARG A 9 -2.07 -8.43 35.82
C ARG A 9 -1.30 -9.72 36.14
N SER A 10 -1.98 -10.79 36.62
CA SER A 10 -1.33 -12.06 36.90
C SER A 10 -0.77 -12.76 35.65
N ALA A 11 -1.46 -12.67 34.51
CA ALA A 11 -0.95 -13.16 33.24
C ALA A 11 0.27 -12.34 32.75
N TRP A 12 0.27 -11.03 32.99
CA TRP A 12 1.39 -10.16 32.69
C TRP A 12 2.60 -10.46 33.57
N ASP A 13 2.39 -10.54 34.88
CA ASP A 13 3.45 -10.78 35.88
C ASP A 13 4.06 -12.20 35.70
N GLY A 14 3.24 -13.22 35.40
CA GLY A 14 3.72 -14.57 35.14
C GLY A 14 4.40 -14.79 33.78
N GLY A 15 4.05 -14.00 32.78
CA GLY A 15 4.64 -14.10 31.42
C GLY A 15 5.96 -13.35 31.25
N LEU A 16 6.34 -12.48 32.19
CA LEU A 16 7.55 -11.64 32.12
C LEU A 16 8.64 -12.06 33.10
N ASP A 17 8.42 -13.14 33.85
CA ASP A 17 9.43 -13.71 34.76
C ASP A 17 10.69 -14.10 33.95
N GLY A 18 11.80 -13.37 34.22
CA GLY A 18 13.07 -13.56 33.53
C GLY A 18 13.36 -12.58 32.38
N VAL A 19 12.43 -11.69 32.04
CA VAL A 19 12.67 -10.61 31.07
C VAL A 19 13.18 -9.39 31.83
N SER A 20 14.34 -8.83 31.40
CA SER A 20 14.89 -7.65 32.07
C SER A 20 13.99 -6.43 31.87
N ASP A 21 13.90 -5.55 32.91
CA ASP A 21 13.13 -4.31 32.87
C ASP A 21 13.46 -3.44 31.62
N ALA A 22 14.71 -3.48 31.18
CA ALA A 22 15.17 -2.76 30.01
C ALA A 22 14.49 -3.25 28.72
N VAL A 23 14.25 -4.55 28.59
CA VAL A 23 13.54 -5.14 27.43
C VAL A 23 12.07 -4.78 27.47
N ILE A 24 11.43 -4.80 28.63
CA ILE A 24 10.03 -4.40 28.80
C ILE A 24 9.86 -2.92 28.41
N LEU A 25 10.75 -2.06 28.91
CA LEU A 25 10.75 -0.64 28.55
C LEU A 25 10.94 -0.43 27.05
N ALA A 26 11.91 -1.13 26.43
CA ALA A 26 12.15 -1.05 24.99
C ALA A 26 10.93 -1.50 24.18
N MET A 27 10.29 -2.59 24.56
CA MET A 27 9.05 -3.05 23.92
C MET A 27 7.92 -2.02 24.05
N GLY A 28 7.76 -1.42 25.23
CA GLY A 28 6.77 -0.37 25.48
C GLY A 28 7.00 0.85 24.58
N VAL A 29 8.24 1.30 24.44
CA VAL A 29 8.62 2.41 23.56
C VAL A 29 8.32 2.08 22.09
N VAL A 30 8.70 0.88 21.63
CA VAL A 30 8.43 0.44 20.24
C VAL A 30 6.93 0.37 19.99
N CYS A 31 6.15 -0.22 20.88
CA CYS A 31 4.70 -0.27 20.75
C CYS A 31 4.07 1.15 20.71
N GLY A 32 4.54 2.04 21.59
CA GLY A 32 4.10 3.44 21.59
C GLY A 32 4.36 4.15 20.27
N LEU A 33 5.57 4.00 19.73
CA LEU A 33 5.93 4.55 18.41
C LEU A 33 5.07 3.97 17.28
N LEU A 34 4.81 2.67 17.28
CA LEU A 34 3.96 2.02 16.29
C LEU A 34 2.52 2.55 16.34
N ILE A 35 1.98 2.79 17.52
CA ILE A 35 0.64 3.38 17.68
C ILE A 35 0.62 4.79 17.10
N ILE A 36 1.60 5.63 17.42
CA ILE A 36 1.69 7.01 16.90
C ILE A 36 1.77 7.01 15.37
N VAL A 37 2.65 6.18 14.80
CA VAL A 37 2.80 6.05 13.34
C VAL A 37 1.50 5.57 12.69
N SER A 38 0.80 4.63 13.33
CA SER A 38 -0.48 4.11 12.84
C SER A 38 -1.58 5.17 12.82
N ILE A 39 -1.68 5.97 13.87
CA ILE A 39 -2.64 7.10 13.95
C ILE A 39 -2.33 8.13 12.87
N PHE A 40 -1.05 8.48 12.69
CA PHE A 40 -0.62 9.41 11.65
C PHE A 40 -0.94 8.88 10.25
N ALA A 41 -0.65 7.60 9.99
CA ALA A 41 -0.95 6.95 8.71
C ALA A 41 -2.46 6.92 8.42
N LEU A 42 -3.30 6.68 9.43
CA LEU A 42 -4.76 6.77 9.30
C LEU A 42 -5.20 8.19 8.93
N GLY A 43 -4.67 9.21 9.61
CA GLY A 43 -4.98 10.62 9.30
C GLY A 43 -4.63 10.99 7.86
N VAL A 44 -3.45 10.63 7.41
CA VAL A 44 -3.01 10.84 6.02
C VAL A 44 -3.91 10.09 5.03
N SER A 45 -4.28 8.85 5.33
CA SER A 45 -5.14 8.03 4.48
C SER A 45 -6.52 8.65 4.31
N ILE A 46 -7.13 9.15 5.40
CA ILE A 46 -8.42 9.85 5.37
C ILE A 46 -8.31 11.13 4.55
N PHE A 47 -7.27 11.94 4.78
CA PHE A 47 -7.02 13.16 4.02
C PHE A 47 -6.89 12.91 2.51
N LEU A 48 -6.13 11.88 2.13
CA LEU A 48 -5.97 11.47 0.74
C LEU A 48 -7.30 10.99 0.13
N ALA A 49 -8.10 10.23 0.89
CA ALA A 49 -9.40 9.77 0.43
C ALA A 49 -10.37 10.94 0.17
N ILE A 50 -10.44 11.90 1.07
CA ILE A 50 -11.26 13.11 0.92
C ILE A 50 -10.79 13.94 -0.29
N SER A 51 -9.48 14.15 -0.40
CA SER A 51 -8.87 14.87 -1.52
C SER A 51 -9.17 14.18 -2.85
N TYR A 52 -9.04 12.86 -2.90
CA TYR A 52 -9.37 12.06 -4.08
C TYR A 52 -10.81 12.28 -4.52
N VAL A 53 -11.77 12.18 -3.59
CA VAL A 53 -13.21 12.39 -3.90
C VAL A 53 -13.47 13.81 -4.38
N ARG A 54 -12.88 14.80 -3.72
CA ARG A 54 -13.04 16.22 -4.06
C ARG A 54 -12.53 16.53 -5.47
N TYR A 55 -11.30 16.13 -5.79
CA TYR A 55 -10.69 16.39 -7.10
C TYR A 55 -11.24 15.50 -8.21
N ASN A 56 -11.81 14.35 -7.86
CA ASN A 56 -12.49 13.50 -8.82
C ASN A 56 -13.81 14.08 -9.33
N LYS A 57 -14.39 15.07 -8.63
CA LYS A 57 -15.57 15.83 -9.06
C LYS A 57 -15.21 17.00 -9.95
N LYS A 58 -13.99 17.54 -9.85
CA LYS A 58 -13.54 18.66 -10.68
C LYS A 58 -13.18 18.19 -12.08
N GLN A 59 -13.76 18.82 -13.09
CA GLN A 59 -13.34 18.64 -14.47
C GLN A 59 -11.94 19.23 -14.69
N ASN A 60 -11.15 18.59 -15.53
CA ASN A 60 -9.85 19.12 -15.93
C ASN A 60 -10.03 20.20 -16.99
N SER A 61 -9.11 21.18 -17.01
CA SER A 61 -9.14 22.31 -17.95
C SER A 61 -8.84 21.93 -19.40
N CYS A 62 -8.24 20.76 -19.64
CA CYS A 62 -7.92 20.29 -20.99
C CYS A 62 -9.01 19.42 -21.63
N GLY A 63 -10.09 19.08 -20.91
CA GLY A 63 -11.19 18.28 -21.43
C GLY A 63 -10.84 16.85 -21.89
N ARG A 64 -9.60 16.39 -21.58
CA ARG A 64 -9.11 15.06 -22.01
C ARG A 64 -9.41 13.98 -20.99
N THR A 65 -9.62 12.77 -21.49
CA THR A 65 -9.79 11.58 -20.67
C THR A 65 -8.45 11.03 -20.17
N GLY A 66 -8.47 10.19 -19.12
CA GLY A 66 -7.25 9.55 -18.64
C GLY A 66 -6.55 8.68 -19.69
N GLU A 67 -7.32 8.03 -20.58
CA GLU A 67 -6.77 7.26 -21.69
C GLU A 67 -5.98 8.15 -22.67
N GLU A 68 -6.59 9.25 -23.12
CA GLU A 68 -5.97 10.18 -24.07
C GLU A 68 -4.68 10.79 -23.52
N ILE A 69 -4.68 11.16 -22.22
CA ILE A 69 -3.48 11.68 -21.57
C ILE A 69 -2.40 10.62 -21.47
N ALA A 70 -2.72 9.42 -21.02
CA ALA A 70 -1.76 8.33 -20.96
C ALA A 70 -1.14 8.07 -22.34
N ARG A 71 -1.97 8.03 -23.37
CA ARG A 71 -1.50 7.82 -24.74
C ARG A 71 -0.60 8.96 -25.22
N THR A 72 -1.03 10.21 -25.02
CA THR A 72 -0.26 11.39 -25.41
C THR A 72 1.12 11.41 -24.74
N ILE A 73 1.21 11.08 -23.43
CA ILE A 73 2.49 11.05 -22.71
C ILE A 73 3.40 9.94 -23.25
N LEU A 74 2.87 8.75 -23.45
CA LEU A 74 3.65 7.62 -23.96
C LEU A 74 4.15 7.86 -25.38
N ASP A 75 3.31 8.39 -26.28
CA ASP A 75 3.66 8.65 -27.66
C ASP A 75 4.72 9.73 -27.79
N ARG A 76 4.64 10.81 -26.99
CA ARG A 76 5.65 11.88 -26.95
C ARG A 76 7.02 11.39 -26.50
N ASN A 77 7.08 10.32 -25.69
CA ASN A 77 8.32 9.74 -25.18
C ASN A 77 8.78 8.50 -26.00
N GLY A 78 8.20 8.27 -27.17
CA GLY A 78 8.59 7.17 -28.05
C GLY A 78 8.21 5.78 -27.50
N LEU A 79 7.18 5.73 -26.65
CA LEU A 79 6.66 4.51 -26.03
C LEU A 79 5.34 4.04 -26.63
N GLY A 80 5.12 4.29 -27.93
CA GLY A 80 3.94 3.89 -28.67
C GLY A 80 3.59 2.40 -28.59
N LYS A 81 4.58 1.54 -28.39
CA LYS A 81 4.40 0.09 -28.22
C LYS A 81 3.76 -0.31 -26.90
N ILE A 82 3.80 0.53 -25.86
CA ILE A 82 3.21 0.24 -24.56
C ILE A 82 1.69 0.34 -24.66
N LYS A 83 1.02 -0.77 -24.33
CA LYS A 83 -0.45 -0.81 -24.38
C LYS A 83 -1.05 -0.10 -23.17
N VAL A 84 -1.99 0.82 -23.42
CA VAL A 84 -2.88 1.36 -22.40
C VAL A 84 -4.16 0.53 -22.41
N SER A 85 -4.56 0.02 -21.25
CA SER A 85 -5.74 -0.85 -21.16
C SER A 85 -6.61 -0.50 -19.98
N LYS A 86 -7.89 -0.70 -20.17
CA LYS A 86 -8.89 -0.59 -19.11
C LYS A 86 -8.86 -1.83 -18.22
N THR A 87 -8.91 -1.63 -16.92
CA THR A 87 -9.08 -2.72 -15.94
C THR A 87 -10.37 -2.56 -15.15
N GLY A 88 -11.04 -3.68 -14.90
CA GLY A 88 -12.20 -3.76 -14.01
C GLY A 88 -11.84 -4.22 -12.60
N SER A 89 -10.58 -4.60 -12.37
CA SER A 89 -10.13 -5.12 -11.08
C SER A 89 -10.19 -4.07 -9.99
N ILE A 90 -10.81 -4.43 -8.87
CA ILE A 90 -10.87 -3.61 -7.66
C ILE A 90 -9.51 -3.64 -6.94
N LEU A 91 -8.83 -4.79 -6.95
CA LEU A 91 -7.57 -5.02 -6.23
C LEU A 91 -6.37 -4.31 -6.88
N PHE A 92 -6.28 -4.34 -8.22
CA PHE A 92 -5.09 -3.86 -8.92
C PHE A 92 -5.15 -2.40 -9.39
N GLY A 93 -6.19 -1.66 -9.09
CA GLY A 93 -6.28 -0.22 -9.30
C GLY A 93 -5.70 0.28 -10.63
N ASN A 94 -5.24 1.54 -10.65
CA ASN A 94 -4.42 2.09 -11.71
C ASN A 94 -2.97 1.61 -11.51
N SER A 95 -2.39 0.93 -12.49
CA SER A 95 -1.06 0.33 -12.36
C SER A 95 -0.29 0.34 -13.68
N TYR A 96 1.04 0.38 -13.56
CA TYR A 96 1.95 0.03 -14.64
C TYR A 96 2.58 -1.32 -14.32
N SER A 97 2.63 -2.20 -15.30
CA SER A 97 3.28 -3.50 -15.17
C SER A 97 4.58 -3.51 -15.95
N HIS A 98 5.70 -3.65 -15.24
CA HIS A 98 7.04 -3.79 -15.81
C HIS A 98 7.15 -5.02 -16.71
N TYR A 99 6.67 -6.19 -16.24
CA TYR A 99 6.77 -7.45 -16.98
C TYR A 99 5.96 -7.47 -18.28
N PHE A 100 4.76 -6.91 -18.26
CA PHE A 100 3.87 -6.91 -19.42
C PHE A 100 3.97 -5.62 -20.26
N LYS A 101 4.82 -4.66 -19.87
CA LYS A 101 4.96 -3.34 -20.51
C LYS A 101 3.59 -2.73 -20.86
N LYS A 102 2.72 -2.63 -19.84
CA LYS A 102 1.32 -2.25 -19.98
C LYS A 102 0.86 -1.32 -18.89
N VAL A 103 0.25 -0.20 -19.29
CA VAL A 103 -0.45 0.71 -18.38
C VAL A 103 -1.90 0.24 -18.25
N ARG A 104 -2.35 0.00 -17.02
CA ARG A 104 -3.74 -0.37 -16.71
C ARG A 104 -4.39 0.79 -15.97
N LEU A 105 -5.54 1.24 -16.49
CA LEU A 105 -6.33 2.29 -15.87
C LEU A 105 -7.70 1.73 -15.46
N ARG A 106 -8.17 2.10 -14.27
CA ARG A 106 -9.52 1.74 -13.82
C ARG A 106 -10.56 2.42 -14.69
N ARG A 107 -11.74 1.82 -14.76
CA ARG A 107 -12.86 2.35 -15.57
C ARG A 107 -13.16 3.82 -15.30
N LEU A 108 -13.10 4.24 -14.03
CA LEU A 108 -13.31 5.63 -13.64
C LEU A 108 -12.21 6.57 -14.12
N THR A 109 -10.95 6.13 -14.10
CA THR A 109 -9.81 6.91 -14.60
C THR A 109 -9.77 6.94 -16.12
N TRP A 110 -10.17 5.85 -16.77
CA TRP A 110 -10.15 5.68 -18.24
C TRP A 110 -10.99 6.74 -18.94
N LYS A 111 -12.29 6.83 -18.61
CA LYS A 111 -13.27 7.67 -19.32
C LYS A 111 -13.50 9.05 -18.72
N LYS A 112 -13.06 9.28 -17.48
CA LYS A 112 -13.40 10.49 -16.76
C LYS A 112 -12.45 11.63 -17.09
N GLN A 113 -13.02 12.83 -17.29
CA GLN A 113 -12.29 14.07 -17.54
C GLN A 113 -12.04 14.85 -16.23
N SER A 114 -11.69 14.14 -15.16
CA SER A 114 -11.41 14.78 -13.87
C SER A 114 -9.93 15.05 -13.67
N VAL A 115 -9.59 16.01 -12.80
CA VAL A 115 -8.21 16.32 -12.41
C VAL A 115 -7.51 15.08 -11.86
N THR A 116 -8.21 14.28 -11.04
CA THR A 116 -7.69 13.02 -10.49
C THR A 116 -7.40 11.99 -11.58
N SER A 117 -8.30 11.85 -12.57
CA SER A 117 -8.09 10.90 -13.67
C SER A 117 -6.86 11.26 -14.49
N LEU A 118 -6.68 12.54 -14.76
CA LEU A 118 -5.50 13.08 -15.46
C LEU A 118 -4.21 12.80 -14.68
N ALA A 119 -4.19 13.14 -13.38
CA ALA A 119 -3.02 12.94 -12.53
C ALA A 119 -2.65 11.46 -12.41
N MET A 120 -3.63 10.57 -12.21
CA MET A 120 -3.41 9.11 -12.12
C MET A 120 -2.90 8.52 -13.44
N ALA A 121 -3.45 8.93 -14.57
CA ALA A 121 -3.02 8.48 -15.88
C ALA A 121 -1.59 8.95 -16.18
N ALA A 122 -1.29 10.22 -15.91
CA ALA A 122 0.06 10.77 -16.05
C ALA A 122 1.07 10.04 -15.17
N GLN A 123 0.78 9.84 -13.89
CA GLN A 123 1.65 9.13 -12.96
C GLN A 123 1.99 7.71 -13.44
N LYS A 124 1.01 6.96 -13.96
CA LYS A 124 1.26 5.59 -14.43
C LYS A 124 2.01 5.55 -15.76
N SER A 125 1.83 6.57 -16.60
CA SER A 125 2.60 6.70 -17.84
C SER A 125 4.06 7.09 -17.58
N VAL A 126 4.32 7.98 -16.59
CA VAL A 126 5.69 8.34 -16.18
C VAL A 126 6.45 7.12 -15.64
N LEU A 127 5.80 6.20 -14.92
CA LEU A 127 6.45 4.95 -14.50
C LEU A 127 6.94 4.11 -15.69
N ALA A 128 6.25 4.16 -16.82
CA ALA A 128 6.68 3.48 -18.03
C ALA A 128 7.90 4.15 -18.69
N ILE A 129 8.03 5.47 -18.53
CA ILE A 129 9.21 6.24 -19.00
C ILE A 129 10.42 5.92 -18.14
N LEU A 130 10.28 5.98 -16.81
CA LEU A 130 11.35 5.63 -15.86
C LEU A 130 11.82 4.18 -16.06
N ASP A 131 10.91 3.27 -16.38
CA ASP A 131 11.26 1.88 -16.70
C ASP A 131 12.08 1.76 -17.99
N LYS A 132 11.80 2.57 -19.02
CA LYS A 132 12.62 2.64 -20.24
C LYS A 132 14.00 3.20 -19.98
N GLU A 133 14.09 4.22 -19.13
CA GLU A 133 15.35 4.87 -18.74
C GLU A 133 16.18 4.01 -17.77
N ASN A 134 15.63 2.86 -17.34
CA ASN A 134 16.31 1.93 -16.44
C ASN A 134 16.66 2.56 -15.08
N ASP A 135 15.80 3.45 -14.62
CA ASP A 135 15.98 4.24 -13.41
C ASP A 135 16.11 3.35 -12.16
N ALA A 136 16.95 3.74 -11.21
CA ALA A 136 17.21 3.00 -9.98
C ALA A 136 15.97 2.89 -9.08
N ASP A 137 15.17 3.96 -9.02
CA ASP A 137 13.93 3.99 -8.23
C ASP A 137 12.91 3.01 -8.79
N MET A 138 12.85 2.88 -10.12
CA MET A 138 11.96 1.91 -10.75
C MET A 138 12.39 0.47 -10.46
N LYS A 139 13.70 0.17 -10.48
CA LYS A 139 14.23 -1.16 -10.10
C LYS A 139 13.90 -1.50 -8.66
N THR A 140 14.16 -0.57 -7.75
CA THR A 140 13.84 -0.73 -6.32
C THR A 140 12.34 -0.98 -6.13
N ARG A 141 11.50 -0.21 -6.82
CA ARG A 141 10.04 -0.39 -6.77
C ARG A 141 9.61 -1.77 -7.28
N VAL A 142 10.15 -2.25 -8.38
CA VAL A 142 9.84 -3.59 -8.93
C VAL A 142 10.27 -4.67 -7.96
N CYS A 143 11.44 -4.54 -7.33
CA CYS A 143 11.95 -5.47 -6.33
C CYS A 143 11.08 -5.49 -5.06
N LEU A 144 10.63 -4.33 -4.57
CA LEU A 144 9.82 -4.22 -3.36
C LEU A 144 8.33 -4.57 -3.58
N THR A 145 7.84 -4.52 -4.81
CA THR A 145 6.42 -4.78 -5.11
C THR A 145 5.94 -6.16 -4.62
N PRO A 146 6.66 -7.27 -4.83
CA PRO A 146 6.27 -8.57 -4.29
C PRO A 146 6.18 -8.55 -2.76
N LEU A 147 7.14 -7.92 -2.09
CA LEU A 147 7.18 -7.84 -0.62
C LEU A 147 5.96 -7.11 -0.05
N ILE A 148 5.54 -6.02 -0.71
CA ILE A 148 4.35 -5.25 -0.30
C ILE A 148 3.07 -6.08 -0.42
N TYR A 149 2.95 -6.92 -1.45
CA TYR A 149 1.75 -7.75 -1.66
C TYR A 149 1.78 -9.06 -0.85
N PHE A 150 2.94 -9.72 -0.76
CA PHE A 150 3.08 -11.00 -0.07
C PHE A 150 3.32 -10.85 1.43
N GLY A 151 3.90 -9.74 1.90
CA GLY A 151 4.17 -9.51 3.31
C GLY A 151 2.93 -9.66 4.20
N PRO A 152 1.84 -8.93 3.96
CA PRO A 152 0.62 -9.07 4.74
C PRO A 152 -0.02 -10.47 4.63
N ILE A 153 0.07 -11.11 3.45
CA ILE A 153 -0.48 -12.46 3.23
C ILE A 153 0.32 -13.51 4.00
N ALA A 154 1.64 -13.37 4.07
CA ALA A 154 2.51 -14.29 4.81
C ALA A 154 2.42 -14.08 6.34
N PHE A 155 2.12 -12.86 6.78
CA PHE A 155 2.04 -12.52 8.20
C PHE A 155 0.93 -13.29 8.92
N VAL A 156 -0.25 -13.43 8.31
CA VAL A 156 -1.39 -14.13 8.91
C VAL A 156 -1.09 -15.62 9.19
N PRO A 157 -0.60 -16.42 8.22
CA PRO A 157 -0.19 -17.79 8.49
C PRO A 157 0.92 -17.90 9.53
N MET A 158 1.91 -17.01 9.51
CA MET A 158 2.98 -17.01 10.52
C MET A 158 2.46 -16.74 11.93
N MET A 159 1.51 -15.82 12.09
CA MET A 159 0.85 -15.60 13.38
C MET A 159 0.10 -16.84 13.87
N ILE A 160 -0.63 -17.52 12.98
CA ILE A 160 -1.38 -18.73 13.31
C ILE A 160 -0.40 -19.85 13.72
N ILE A 161 0.67 -20.05 12.97
CA ILE A 161 1.70 -21.06 13.29
C ILE A 161 2.37 -20.72 14.63
N GLY A 162 2.70 -19.46 14.88
CA GLY A 162 3.27 -19.02 16.16
C GLY A 162 2.33 -19.32 17.33
N ALA A 163 1.05 -18.97 17.21
CA ALA A 163 0.05 -19.25 18.23
C ALA A 163 -0.17 -20.76 18.45
N LEU A 164 -0.14 -21.58 17.40
CA LEU A 164 -0.24 -23.03 17.51
C LEU A 164 1.00 -23.63 18.19
N LEU A 165 2.19 -23.20 17.85
CA LEU A 165 3.43 -23.64 18.49
C LEU A 165 3.43 -23.30 19.98
N ASP A 166 2.97 -22.09 20.34
CA ASP A 166 2.83 -21.66 21.73
C ASP A 166 1.87 -22.58 22.51
N LEU A 167 0.72 -22.89 21.90
CA LEU A 167 -0.25 -23.83 22.47
C LEU A 167 0.30 -25.26 22.64
N PHE A 168 1.15 -25.74 21.73
CA PHE A 168 1.68 -27.11 21.78
C PHE A 168 2.93 -27.22 22.66
N VAL A 169 3.78 -26.20 22.67
CA VAL A 169 5.06 -26.23 23.42
C VAL A 169 4.87 -25.86 24.89
N PHE A 170 3.98 -24.94 25.21
CA PHE A 170 3.74 -24.54 26.62
C PHE A 170 2.65 -25.35 27.34
N LYS A 171 1.94 -26.22 26.65
CA LYS A 171 0.94 -27.13 27.26
C LYS A 171 1.44 -28.58 27.46
N SER A 172 2.69 -28.86 27.09
CA SER A 172 3.40 -30.11 27.35
C SER A 172 4.30 -29.95 28.57
#